data_a7ad29f6c13718798e3d1ab5a5c4e557
#
_entry.id   a7ad29f6c13718798e3d1ab5a5c4e557
#
_cell.length_a   1.000
_cell.length_b   1.000
_cell.length_c   1.000
_cell.angle_alpha   90.00
_cell.angle_beta   90.00
_cell.angle_gamma   90.00
#
_symmetry.space_group_name_H-M   'P 1'
#
loop_
_entity.id
_entity.type
_entity.pdbx_description
1 polymer ?
#
loop_
_entity_poly.entity_id
_entity_poly.type
_entity_poly.pdbx_seq_one_letter_code
_entity_poly.pdbx_strand_id
1 'polypeptide(L)'
;MKKNKGLMKILTIISILLVSLVVFSGCGKEKKEKEDKSYLDPINSMMTALQNKDIDEYLKTIPAEYQEKMEENYSNYKSLLKTQILDRLYSSLESSYGKIQKISYEEIEKEKMSDEDLKEEEEDYKSLLGDKADENKTYVTDGYKVKIKVIATTEDNGDKDEEMTVYVYKVNGKWYISMNH
;
A
#
# COMPACT_ATOMS: atom_id res chain seq x y z
N MET A 1 19.97 -1.38 23.92
CA MET A 1 19.38 -0.58 22.82
C MET A 1 18.92 -1.56 21.74
N LYS A 2 17.65 -1.94 21.73
CA LYS A 2 17.06 -2.72 20.62
C LYS A 2 16.82 -1.76 19.46
N LYS A 3 17.55 -1.92 18.35
CA LYS A 3 17.32 -1.16 17.12
C LYS A 3 15.92 -1.47 16.60
N ASN A 4 15.08 -0.44 16.45
CA ASN A 4 13.76 -0.53 15.84
C ASN A 4 13.88 -0.96 14.36
N LYS A 5 13.81 -2.26 14.11
CA LYS A 5 13.87 -2.84 12.76
C LYS A 5 12.64 -2.45 11.91
N GLY A 6 11.50 -2.13 12.55
CA GLY A 6 10.27 -1.76 11.84
C GLY A 6 10.34 -0.42 11.11
N LEU A 7 10.94 0.60 11.71
CA LEU A 7 11.04 1.93 11.08
C LEU A 7 11.98 1.95 9.88
N MET A 8 12.99 1.04 9.87
CA MET A 8 13.93 0.92 8.74
C MET A 8 13.33 0.19 7.54
N LYS A 9 12.35 -0.69 7.73
CA LYS A 9 11.66 -1.39 6.63
C LYS A 9 10.77 -0.44 5.81
N ILE A 10 10.16 0.56 6.42
CA ILE A 10 9.34 1.58 5.73
C ILE A 10 10.14 2.40 4.71
N LEU A 11 11.46 2.56 4.95
CA LEU A 11 12.35 3.31 4.05
C LEU A 11 12.86 2.48 2.86
N THR A 12 12.72 1.15 2.89
CA THR A 12 13.28 0.25 1.86
C THR A 12 12.34 0.03 0.67
N ILE A 13 11.05 0.34 0.80
CA ILE A 13 10.03 0.18 -0.26
C ILE A 13 10.26 1.13 -1.46
N ILE A 14 11.13 2.13 -1.32
CA ILE A 14 11.38 3.16 -2.35
C ILE A 14 12.48 2.75 -3.35
N SER A 15 13.15 1.60 -3.21
CA SER A 15 14.42 1.36 -3.91
C SER A 15 14.47 0.19 -4.89
N ILE A 16 13.36 -0.45 -5.26
CA ILE A 16 13.43 -1.55 -6.25
C ILE A 16 12.58 -1.22 -7.47
N LEU A 17 13.21 -0.62 -8.42
CA LEU A 17 12.77 -0.49 -9.79
C LEU A 17 13.82 -1.07 -10.73
N LEU A 18 13.46 -2.08 -11.50
CA LEU A 18 13.83 -2.24 -12.92
C LEU A 18 13.40 -3.60 -13.50
N VAL A 19 12.60 -3.50 -14.57
CA VAL A 19 12.55 -4.35 -15.79
C VAL A 19 11.84 -5.70 -15.74
N SER A 20 10.72 -5.83 -16.43
CA SER A 20 10.64 -6.46 -17.77
C SER A 20 9.21 -6.56 -18.33
N LEU A 21 9.06 -6.16 -19.57
CA LEU A 21 7.88 -6.29 -20.42
C LEU A 21 7.62 -7.74 -20.83
N VAL A 22 6.41 -8.23 -20.71
CA VAL A 22 5.85 -9.23 -21.64
C VAL A 22 4.37 -8.95 -21.87
N VAL A 23 4.01 -8.74 -23.13
CA VAL A 23 2.66 -8.54 -23.63
C VAL A 23 2.03 -9.91 -23.91
N PHE A 24 0.82 -10.15 -23.43
CA PHE A 24 -0.08 -11.15 -24.03
C PHE A 24 -1.51 -10.67 -24.15
N SER A 25 -1.94 -10.55 -25.41
CA SER A 25 -3.33 -10.34 -25.81
C SER A 25 -4.10 -11.66 -25.74
N GLY A 26 -5.26 -11.67 -25.12
CA GLY A 26 -6.19 -12.78 -25.15
C GLY A 26 -7.63 -12.30 -25.03
N CYS A 27 -8.36 -12.31 -26.13
CA CYS A 27 -9.77 -11.94 -26.21
C CYS A 27 -10.65 -13.14 -25.92
N GLY A 28 -11.48 -13.09 -24.87
CA GLY A 28 -12.53 -14.06 -24.59
C GLY A 28 -13.73 -13.38 -23.92
N LYS A 29 -14.88 -13.33 -24.62
CA LYS A 29 -16.13 -12.81 -24.06
C LYS A 29 -16.79 -13.88 -23.19
N GLU A 30 -16.71 -13.71 -21.85
CA GLU A 30 -17.57 -14.39 -20.90
C GLU A 30 -18.41 -13.37 -20.12
N LYS A 31 -19.62 -13.76 -19.72
CA LYS A 31 -20.53 -12.93 -18.90
C LYS A 31 -19.83 -12.59 -17.58
N LYS A 32 -19.38 -11.35 -17.44
CA LYS A 32 -18.76 -10.86 -16.22
C LYS A 32 -19.81 -10.73 -15.12
N GLU A 33 -19.82 -11.66 -14.14
CA GLU A 33 -20.16 -11.27 -12.78
C GLU A 33 -19.31 -10.03 -12.44
N LYS A 34 -19.91 -9.03 -11.79
CA LYS A 34 -19.14 -7.87 -11.34
C LYS A 34 -18.08 -8.37 -10.36
N GLU A 35 -16.85 -8.47 -10.82
CA GLU A 35 -15.72 -8.83 -9.98
C GLU A 35 -15.66 -7.85 -8.80
N ASP A 36 -15.60 -8.39 -7.59
CA ASP A 36 -15.39 -7.59 -6.38
C ASP A 36 -13.98 -6.97 -6.45
N LYS A 37 -13.93 -5.65 -6.60
CA LYS A 37 -12.69 -4.87 -6.68
C LYS A 37 -12.37 -4.14 -5.37
N SER A 38 -12.98 -4.53 -4.26
CA SER A 38 -12.73 -3.89 -2.95
C SER A 38 -11.28 -3.97 -2.49
N TYR A 39 -10.48 -4.89 -3.02
CA TYR A 39 -9.03 -4.94 -2.79
C TYR A 39 -8.28 -3.70 -3.32
N LEU A 40 -8.90 -2.90 -4.19
CA LEU A 40 -8.36 -1.62 -4.67
C LEU A 40 -8.67 -0.44 -3.72
N ASP A 41 -9.58 -0.59 -2.77
CA ASP A 41 -9.97 0.50 -1.86
C ASP A 41 -8.77 1.09 -1.10
N PRO A 42 -7.87 0.31 -0.50
CA PRO A 42 -6.70 0.89 0.16
C PRO A 42 -5.72 1.55 -0.83
N ILE A 43 -5.61 1.07 -2.07
CA ILE A 43 -4.80 1.71 -3.12
C ILE A 43 -5.42 3.06 -3.50
N ASN A 44 -6.74 3.13 -3.66
CA ASN A 44 -7.45 4.39 -3.90
C ASN A 44 -7.22 5.40 -2.78
N SER A 45 -7.31 4.96 -1.52
CA SER A 45 -7.03 5.81 -0.36
C SER A 45 -5.59 6.29 -0.33
N MET A 46 -4.62 5.44 -0.66
CA MET A 46 -3.20 5.83 -0.75
C MET A 46 -2.96 6.90 -1.83
N MET A 47 -3.53 6.72 -3.04
CA MET A 47 -3.38 7.69 -4.12
C MET A 47 -4.06 9.02 -3.77
N THR A 48 -5.24 8.96 -3.15
CA THR A 48 -5.95 10.15 -2.67
C THR A 48 -5.16 10.89 -1.58
N ALA A 49 -4.59 10.13 -0.64
CA ALA A 49 -3.74 10.66 0.41
C ALA A 49 -2.49 11.37 -0.15
N LEU A 50 -1.84 10.77 -1.13
CA LEU A 50 -0.69 11.36 -1.82
C LEU A 50 -1.09 12.64 -2.56
N GLN A 51 -2.18 12.61 -3.35
CA GLN A 51 -2.66 13.76 -4.12
C GLN A 51 -2.96 14.96 -3.22
N ASN A 52 -3.60 14.73 -2.07
CA ASN A 52 -4.09 15.77 -1.17
C ASN A 52 -3.16 16.04 0.02
N LYS A 53 -2.08 15.27 0.18
CA LYS A 53 -1.21 15.25 1.37
C LYS A 53 -2.03 15.04 2.66
N ASP A 54 -3.04 14.15 2.56
CA ASP A 54 -4.02 13.87 3.61
C ASP A 54 -3.61 12.65 4.42
N ILE A 55 -3.16 12.87 5.66
CA ILE A 55 -2.73 11.80 6.54
C ILE A 55 -3.89 10.94 7.04
N ASP A 56 -5.06 11.49 7.23
CA ASP A 56 -6.20 10.72 7.70
C ASP A 56 -6.72 9.77 6.61
N GLU A 57 -6.60 10.17 5.33
CA GLU A 57 -6.87 9.27 4.19
C GLU A 57 -5.81 8.16 4.10
N TYR A 58 -4.53 8.48 4.29
CA TYR A 58 -3.45 7.48 4.35
C TYR A 58 -3.69 6.45 5.45
N LEU A 59 -4.12 6.88 6.64
CA LEU A 59 -4.36 6.00 7.77
C LEU A 59 -5.48 4.97 7.52
N LYS A 60 -6.38 5.20 6.56
CA LYS A 60 -7.37 4.20 6.15
C LYS A 60 -6.74 2.97 5.47
N THR A 61 -5.51 3.08 4.98
CA THR A 61 -4.77 1.99 4.33
C THR A 61 -4.11 1.02 5.32
N ILE A 62 -4.10 1.35 6.62
CA ILE A 62 -3.47 0.58 7.69
C ILE A 62 -4.51 0.15 8.73
N PRO A 63 -4.39 -1.06 9.31
CA PRO A 63 -5.28 -1.52 10.39
C PRO A 63 -5.30 -0.55 11.57
N ALA A 64 -6.46 -0.41 12.23
CA ALA A 64 -6.63 0.47 13.39
C ALA A 64 -5.68 0.08 14.55
N GLU A 65 -5.46 -1.21 14.74
CA GLU A 65 -4.58 -1.76 15.77
C GLU A 65 -3.11 -1.32 15.56
N TYR A 66 -2.70 -1.15 14.29
CA TYR A 66 -1.40 -0.58 13.95
C TYR A 66 -1.31 0.89 14.34
N GLN A 67 -2.40 1.64 14.10
CA GLN A 67 -2.48 3.05 14.46
C GLN A 67 -2.45 3.23 15.99
N GLU A 68 -3.20 2.42 16.75
CA GLU A 68 -3.18 2.40 18.22
C GLU A 68 -1.76 2.15 18.73
N LYS A 69 -1.07 1.17 18.18
CA LYS A 69 0.31 0.84 18.58
C LYS A 69 1.29 1.96 18.27
N MET A 70 1.12 2.67 17.17
CA MET A 70 1.92 3.86 16.86
C MET A 70 1.62 5.00 17.83
N GLU A 71 0.35 5.22 18.19
CA GLU A 71 -0.06 6.25 19.14
C GLU A 71 0.47 5.99 20.56
N GLU A 72 0.48 4.73 21.00
CA GLU A 72 1.09 4.33 22.27
C GLU A 72 2.59 4.67 22.34
N ASN A 73 3.30 4.54 21.23
CA ASN A 73 4.75 4.75 21.18
C ASN A 73 5.15 6.18 20.80
N TYR A 74 4.30 6.93 20.12
CA TYR A 74 4.62 8.26 19.57
C TYR A 74 3.41 9.18 19.66
N SER A 75 3.40 10.11 20.61
CA SER A 75 2.30 11.06 20.81
C SER A 75 1.98 11.95 19.58
N ASN A 76 2.91 12.05 18.64
CA ASN A 76 2.79 12.84 17.41
C ASN A 76 2.86 11.97 16.13
N TYR A 77 2.48 10.68 16.22
CA TYR A 77 2.67 9.71 15.13
C TYR A 77 2.07 10.17 13.79
N LYS A 78 0.89 10.81 13.78
CA LYS A 78 0.27 11.32 12.56
C LYS A 78 1.14 12.37 11.86
N SER A 79 1.69 13.33 12.62
CA SER A 79 2.61 14.33 12.07
C SER A 79 3.89 13.70 11.55
N LEU A 80 4.39 12.70 12.27
CA LEU A 80 5.59 11.95 11.86
C LEU A 80 5.34 11.20 10.55
N LEU A 81 4.24 10.46 10.44
CA LEU A 81 3.87 9.75 9.21
C LEU A 81 3.65 10.71 8.05
N LYS A 82 2.95 11.82 8.27
CA LYS A 82 2.75 12.83 7.23
C LYS A 82 4.08 13.32 6.68
N THR A 83 4.98 13.75 7.55
CA THR A 83 6.28 14.30 7.14
C THR A 83 7.20 13.24 6.52
N GLN A 84 7.26 12.04 7.11
CA GLN A 84 8.20 11.00 6.68
C GLN A 84 7.71 10.21 5.46
N ILE A 85 6.41 10.18 5.21
CA ILE A 85 5.81 9.43 4.11
C ILE A 85 5.24 10.38 3.07
N LEU A 86 4.13 11.07 3.37
CA LEU A 86 3.41 11.82 2.35
C LEU A 86 4.23 13.01 1.79
N ASP A 87 4.74 13.87 2.67
CA ASP A 87 5.48 15.06 2.23
C ASP A 87 6.78 14.68 1.52
N ARG A 88 7.44 13.61 1.98
CA ARG A 88 8.68 13.14 1.39
C ARG A 88 8.47 12.48 0.04
N LEU A 89 7.46 11.59 -0.10
CA LEU A 89 7.10 10.97 -1.37
C LEU A 89 6.68 12.03 -2.39
N TYR A 90 5.80 12.94 -1.98
CA TYR A 90 5.33 14.01 -2.85
C TYR A 90 6.49 14.91 -3.31
N SER A 91 7.37 15.32 -2.40
CA SER A 91 8.54 16.13 -2.74
C SER A 91 9.53 15.38 -3.66
N SER A 92 9.66 14.07 -3.50
CA SER A 92 10.48 13.25 -4.39
C SER A 92 9.89 13.21 -5.81
N LEU A 93 8.58 13.04 -5.93
CA LEU A 93 7.88 13.08 -7.22
C LEU A 93 8.03 14.46 -7.88
N GLU A 94 7.82 15.56 -7.14
CA GLU A 94 7.98 16.92 -7.68
C GLU A 94 9.44 17.20 -8.09
N SER A 95 10.41 16.72 -7.33
CA SER A 95 11.83 16.88 -7.68
C SER A 95 12.21 16.12 -8.94
N SER A 96 11.60 14.95 -9.18
CA SER A 96 11.90 14.09 -10.32
C SER A 96 11.18 14.52 -11.60
N TYR A 97 9.93 14.96 -11.47
CA TYR A 97 9.03 15.14 -12.62
C TYR A 97 8.55 16.57 -12.82
N GLY A 98 8.73 17.45 -11.86
CA GLY A 98 8.20 18.81 -11.83
C GLY A 98 6.90 18.91 -11.01
N LYS A 99 6.26 20.08 -11.06
CA LYS A 99 5.07 20.36 -10.25
C LYS A 99 3.90 19.42 -10.61
N ILE A 100 3.46 18.65 -9.63
CA ILE A 100 2.40 17.65 -9.77
C ILE A 100 1.04 18.33 -9.74
N GLN A 101 0.22 18.08 -10.76
CA GLN A 101 -1.18 18.50 -10.83
C GLN A 101 -2.13 17.39 -10.42
N LYS A 102 -1.83 16.14 -10.84
CA LYS A 102 -2.69 14.99 -10.56
C LYS A 102 -1.86 13.74 -10.37
N ILE A 103 -2.27 12.89 -9.43
CA ILE A 103 -1.80 11.53 -9.26
C ILE A 103 -2.97 10.59 -9.52
N SER A 104 -2.76 9.57 -10.34
CA SER A 104 -3.73 8.51 -10.62
C SER A 104 -2.99 7.19 -10.82
N TYR A 105 -3.74 6.10 -10.99
CA TYR A 105 -3.13 4.82 -11.31
C TYR A 105 -4.01 4.00 -12.24
N GLU A 106 -3.40 3.02 -12.88
CA GLU A 106 -4.05 1.96 -13.65
C GLU A 106 -3.64 0.60 -13.07
N GLU A 107 -4.59 -0.30 -12.86
CA GLU A 107 -4.31 -1.69 -12.51
C GLU A 107 -3.79 -2.41 -13.76
N ILE A 108 -2.58 -2.98 -13.68
CA ILE A 108 -1.97 -3.75 -14.77
C ILE A 108 -2.28 -5.24 -14.60
N GLU A 109 -2.04 -5.75 -13.39
CA GLU A 109 -2.12 -7.18 -13.09
C GLU A 109 -2.49 -7.40 -11.62
N LYS A 110 -3.18 -8.51 -11.35
CA LYS A 110 -3.50 -8.97 -10.01
C LYS A 110 -3.12 -10.44 -9.88
N GLU A 111 -2.31 -10.75 -8.89
CA GLU A 111 -1.93 -12.10 -8.53
C GLU A 111 -2.31 -12.38 -7.07
N LYS A 112 -2.78 -13.57 -6.77
CA LYS A 112 -3.07 -13.96 -5.39
C LYS A 112 -1.76 -14.10 -4.61
N MET A 113 -1.72 -13.63 -3.37
CA MET A 113 -0.58 -13.86 -2.48
C MET A 113 -0.42 -15.36 -2.21
N SER A 114 0.82 -15.79 -2.06
CA SER A 114 1.11 -17.17 -1.68
C SER A 114 0.66 -17.45 -0.23
N ASP A 115 0.49 -18.73 0.09
CA ASP A 115 0.17 -19.13 1.48
C ASP A 115 1.26 -18.70 2.46
N GLU A 116 2.52 -18.60 2.01
CA GLU A 116 3.66 -18.13 2.82
C GLU A 116 3.54 -16.61 3.10
N ASP A 117 3.26 -15.81 2.07
CA ASP A 117 3.05 -14.36 2.22
C ASP A 117 1.84 -14.09 3.16
N LEU A 118 0.72 -14.81 2.99
CA LEU A 118 -0.46 -14.65 3.84
C LEU A 118 -0.18 -15.06 5.30
N LYS A 119 0.66 -16.07 5.50
CA LYS A 119 1.08 -16.50 6.83
C LYS A 119 1.97 -15.46 7.50
N GLU A 120 2.89 -14.81 6.76
CA GLU A 120 3.71 -13.72 7.28
C GLU A 120 2.84 -12.55 7.74
N GLU A 121 1.84 -12.14 6.95
CA GLU A 121 0.89 -11.09 7.33
C GLU A 121 0.05 -11.48 8.56
N GLU A 122 -0.35 -12.75 8.68
CA GLU A 122 -1.09 -13.28 9.83
C GLU A 122 -0.23 -13.23 11.11
N GLU A 123 1.04 -13.66 11.02
CA GLU A 123 1.98 -13.66 12.15
C GLU A 123 2.27 -12.22 12.62
N ASP A 124 2.46 -11.30 11.68
CA ASP A 124 2.70 -9.89 12.00
C ASP A 124 1.45 -9.25 12.61
N TYR A 125 0.26 -9.56 12.11
CA TYR A 125 -0.97 -9.05 12.69
C TYR A 125 -1.22 -9.62 14.11
N LYS A 126 -0.97 -10.90 14.35
CA LYS A 126 -1.03 -11.50 15.70
C LYS A 126 -0.01 -10.88 16.65
N SER A 127 1.21 -10.67 16.17
CA SER A 127 2.25 -9.99 16.94
C SER A 127 1.85 -8.56 17.34
N LEU A 128 1.13 -7.87 16.46
CA LEU A 128 0.59 -6.56 16.72
C LEU A 128 -0.46 -6.58 17.85
N LEU A 129 -1.36 -7.56 17.81
CA LEU A 129 -2.40 -7.75 18.85
C LEU A 129 -1.80 -8.15 20.21
N GLY A 130 -0.64 -8.82 20.21
CA GLY A 130 -0.01 -9.31 21.45
C GLY A 130 -0.93 -10.22 22.26
N ASP A 131 -1.09 -9.94 23.54
CA ASP A 131 -1.93 -10.74 24.46
C ASP A 131 -3.43 -10.73 24.08
N LYS A 132 -3.86 -9.85 23.18
CA LYS A 132 -5.24 -9.82 22.64
C LYS A 132 -5.46 -10.79 21.47
N ALA A 133 -4.40 -11.41 20.98
CA ALA A 133 -4.50 -12.37 19.88
C ALA A 133 -5.13 -13.68 20.34
N ASP A 134 -6.11 -14.17 19.58
CA ASP A 134 -6.61 -15.54 19.72
C ASP A 134 -5.85 -16.44 18.75
N GLU A 135 -5.04 -17.34 19.29
CA GLU A 135 -4.19 -18.26 18.53
C GLU A 135 -4.99 -19.20 17.61
N ASN A 136 -6.27 -19.46 17.95
CA ASN A 136 -7.15 -20.32 17.17
C ASN A 136 -7.89 -19.56 16.05
N LYS A 137 -7.76 -18.23 16.01
CA LYS A 137 -8.43 -17.38 15.00
C LYS A 137 -7.50 -17.09 13.85
N THR A 138 -8.03 -17.18 12.63
CA THR A 138 -7.40 -16.65 11.42
C THR A 138 -7.92 -15.24 11.19
N TYR A 139 -7.02 -14.28 11.19
CA TYR A 139 -7.34 -12.87 10.99
C TYR A 139 -7.19 -12.47 9.52
N VAL A 140 -6.10 -12.89 8.87
CA VAL A 140 -5.82 -12.62 7.46
C VAL A 140 -6.49 -13.69 6.61
N THR A 141 -7.48 -13.28 5.82
CA THR A 141 -8.35 -14.22 5.09
C THR A 141 -8.11 -14.24 3.59
N ASP A 142 -7.45 -13.23 3.04
CA ASP A 142 -7.16 -13.09 1.62
C ASP A 142 -6.04 -12.08 1.38
N GLY A 143 -5.41 -12.11 0.19
CA GLY A 143 -4.38 -11.15 -0.20
C GLY A 143 -4.05 -11.19 -1.68
N TYR A 144 -3.63 -10.05 -2.21
CA TYR A 144 -3.21 -9.89 -3.60
C TYR A 144 -1.93 -9.08 -3.72
N LYS A 145 -1.11 -9.45 -4.70
CA LYS A 145 -0.06 -8.63 -5.30
C LYS A 145 -0.68 -7.89 -6.47
N VAL A 146 -0.83 -6.60 -6.36
CA VAL A 146 -1.46 -5.77 -7.39
C VAL A 146 -0.38 -4.95 -8.07
N LYS A 147 -0.10 -5.24 -9.32
CA LYS A 147 0.78 -4.42 -10.14
C LYS A 147 -0.01 -3.25 -10.68
N ILE A 148 0.44 -2.05 -10.38
CA ILE A 148 -0.18 -0.81 -10.84
C ILE A 148 0.82 0.05 -11.61
N LYS A 149 0.31 0.88 -12.51
CA LYS A 149 1.03 1.99 -13.12
C LYS A 149 0.55 3.27 -12.46
N VAL A 150 1.41 3.91 -11.68
CA VAL A 150 1.15 5.22 -11.11
C VAL A 150 1.44 6.28 -12.17
N ILE A 151 0.53 7.22 -12.36
CA ILE A 151 0.61 8.27 -13.36
C ILE A 151 0.58 9.62 -12.65
N ALA A 152 1.65 10.39 -12.79
CA ALA A 152 1.75 11.77 -12.31
C ALA A 152 1.61 12.73 -13.49
N THR A 153 0.52 13.48 -13.55
CA THR A 153 0.35 14.57 -14.52
C THR A 153 1.04 15.82 -13.98
N THR A 154 1.95 16.38 -14.74
CA THR A 154 2.74 17.54 -14.35
C THR A 154 2.39 18.78 -15.15
N GLU A 155 2.67 19.99 -14.62
CA GLU A 155 2.32 21.25 -15.27
C GLU A 155 3.06 21.44 -16.62
N ASP A 156 4.36 21.15 -16.65
CA ASP A 156 5.23 21.46 -17.77
C ASP A 156 5.64 20.26 -18.61
N ASN A 157 5.58 19.05 -18.07
CA ASN A 157 6.21 17.87 -18.68
C ASN A 157 5.21 16.77 -19.07
N GLY A 158 3.89 17.03 -18.96
CA GLY A 158 2.83 16.06 -19.25
C GLY A 158 2.83 14.89 -18.26
N ASP A 159 2.32 13.73 -18.70
CA ASP A 159 2.23 12.54 -17.85
C ASP A 159 3.58 11.84 -17.72
N LYS A 160 3.90 11.46 -16.50
CA LYS A 160 5.01 10.59 -16.14
C LYS A 160 4.44 9.38 -15.42
N ASP A 161 4.92 8.20 -15.76
CA ASP A 161 4.41 6.97 -15.21
C ASP A 161 5.50 6.06 -14.68
N GLU A 162 5.15 5.26 -13.69
CA GLU A 162 6.02 4.29 -13.05
C GLU A 162 5.21 3.08 -12.61
N GLU A 163 5.73 1.88 -12.85
CA GLU A 163 5.09 0.64 -12.42
C GLU A 163 5.58 0.26 -11.02
N MET A 164 4.64 -0.16 -10.17
CA MET A 164 4.95 -0.70 -8.86
C MET A 164 4.01 -1.84 -8.48
N THR A 165 4.44 -2.69 -7.56
CA THR A 165 3.60 -3.72 -6.97
C THR A 165 3.19 -3.28 -5.57
N VAL A 166 1.88 -3.32 -5.31
CA VAL A 166 1.29 -3.06 -4.00
C VAL A 166 0.72 -4.38 -3.48
N TYR A 167 1.10 -4.75 -2.28
CA TYR A 167 0.55 -5.91 -1.60
C TYR A 167 -0.62 -5.46 -0.75
N VAL A 168 -1.77 -6.09 -0.95
CA VAL A 168 -2.99 -5.81 -0.18
C VAL A 168 -3.48 -7.10 0.47
N TYR A 169 -3.90 -7.02 1.72
CA TYR A 169 -4.38 -8.16 2.47
C TYR A 169 -5.67 -7.83 3.22
N LYS A 170 -6.48 -8.85 3.49
CA LYS A 170 -7.81 -8.71 4.08
C LYS A 170 -7.84 -9.19 5.52
N VAL A 171 -8.10 -8.26 6.45
CA VAL A 171 -8.24 -8.54 7.88
C VAL A 171 -9.65 -8.19 8.33
N ASN A 172 -10.31 -9.13 9.00
CA ASN A 172 -11.66 -8.92 9.53
C ASN A 172 -12.64 -8.36 8.48
N GLY A 173 -12.49 -8.78 7.21
CA GLY A 173 -13.36 -8.38 6.09
C GLY A 173 -13.01 -7.06 5.42
N LYS A 174 -11.99 -6.33 5.88
CA LYS A 174 -11.53 -5.07 5.30
C LYS A 174 -10.13 -5.21 4.70
N TRP A 175 -9.89 -4.55 3.57
CA TRP A 175 -8.60 -4.56 2.88
C TRP A 175 -7.65 -3.46 3.39
N TYR A 176 -6.36 -3.79 3.43
CA TYR A 176 -5.28 -2.91 3.86
C TYR A 176 -4.05 -3.10 2.98
N ILE A 177 -3.13 -2.14 3.00
CA ILE A 177 -1.81 -2.26 2.35
C ILE A 177 -0.85 -2.94 3.30
N SER A 178 -0.07 -3.90 2.79
CA SER A 178 1.01 -4.51 3.53
C SER A 178 2.14 -3.50 3.79
N MET A 179 2.71 -3.59 4.97
CA MET A 179 3.89 -2.81 5.37
C MET A 179 5.17 -3.66 5.37
N ASN A 180 5.08 -4.93 4.94
CA ASN A 180 6.19 -5.90 4.98
C ASN A 180 6.89 -6.04 3.62
N HIS A 181 6.22 -5.69 2.55
CA HIS A 181 6.68 -5.88 1.17
C HIS A 181 6.98 -4.57 0.45
#